data_5f547fda0ea4e33b381834f1470b6514
#
_entry.id   5f547fda0ea4e33b381834f1470b6514
#
_cell.length_a   1.000
_cell.length_b   1.000
_cell.length_c   1.000
_cell.angle_alpha   90.00
_cell.angle_beta   90.00
_cell.angle_gamma   90.00
#
_symmetry.space_group_name_H-M   'P 1'
#
loop_
_entity.id
_entity.type
_entity.pdbx_description
1 polymer ?
#
loop_
_entity_poly.entity_id
_entity_poly.type
_entity_poly.pdbx_seq_one_letter_code
_entity_poly.pdbx_strand_id
1 'polypeptide(L)'
;MSNHAASRKHYYTVLLDRTLVCFLLVVVLNFFLPRLLPGDPVAYLTGFSEQDMTPAQVAFYEDALHLNKSLPVQFGYYLRSLLDGTLGYSYKKDAAVSALIGEKIGYTLQITVPAVLLSAGIGLLWGLRCGYKKDSLADRLSTTALIILNAVPTFLIGLGLMIVFCFQNRLLPYTGLNSPEAVRGTVGYVWDRVLHLLLPVGTLTLAALPSRYLLVRNMAASASDGKDILYAKQRGLPDGVIRRDYLLRSIVQPFLTMLGMSVSLCVGGSVVIEKIFSIGGMGSLLTEAVYTLDYPLMQGILFVTTCIMVLSILLTDFLCLLLDPKRRLESRT
;
A
#
# COMPACT_ATOMS: atom_id res chain seq x y z
N MET A 1 3.82 30.51 -27.33
CA MET A 1 4.53 29.32 -26.78
C MET A 1 5.14 29.55 -25.40
N SER A 2 5.50 30.76 -24.98
CA SER A 2 6.12 31.04 -23.68
C SER A 2 5.20 30.89 -22.44
N ASN A 3 3.93 31.30 -22.54
CA ASN A 3 2.98 31.22 -21.41
C ASN A 3 2.59 29.79 -20.99
N HIS A 4 2.69 28.80 -21.89
CA HIS A 4 2.37 27.41 -21.58
C HIS A 4 3.45 26.71 -20.76
N ALA A 5 4.72 27.08 -20.97
CA ALA A 5 5.83 26.58 -20.18
C ALA A 5 5.79 27.15 -18.75
N ALA A 6 5.35 28.41 -18.61
CA ALA A 6 5.23 29.09 -17.31
C ALA A 6 4.11 28.51 -16.45
N SER A 7 2.93 28.26 -17.01
CA SER A 7 1.79 27.64 -16.31
C SER A 7 2.09 26.20 -15.86
N ARG A 8 2.76 25.40 -16.71
CA ARG A 8 3.21 24.05 -16.32
C ARG A 8 4.26 24.10 -15.21
N LYS A 9 5.25 24.98 -15.32
CA LYS A 9 6.26 25.14 -14.25
C LYS A 9 5.58 25.49 -12.93
N HIS A 10 4.66 26.44 -12.93
CA HIS A 10 3.93 26.85 -11.73
C HIS A 10 3.14 25.69 -11.11
N TYR A 11 2.43 24.89 -11.91
CA TYR A 11 1.72 23.71 -11.40
C TYR A 11 2.66 22.68 -10.76
N TYR A 12 3.79 22.37 -11.44
CA TYR A 12 4.77 21.43 -10.88
C TYR A 12 5.44 21.98 -9.61
N THR A 13 5.72 23.26 -9.55
CA THR A 13 6.29 23.85 -8.32
C THR A 13 5.31 23.75 -7.16
N VAL A 14 4.04 24.12 -7.35
CA VAL A 14 3.01 24.04 -6.30
C VAL A 14 2.79 22.57 -5.85
N LEU A 15 2.78 21.62 -6.79
CA LEU A 15 2.66 20.20 -6.48
C LEU A 15 3.86 19.71 -5.65
N LEU A 16 5.08 20.04 -6.08
CA LEU A 16 6.30 19.64 -5.38
C LEU A 16 6.41 20.30 -4.02
N ASP A 17 6.11 21.60 -3.90
CA ASP A 17 6.13 22.31 -2.63
C ASP A 17 5.14 21.71 -1.62
N ARG A 18 3.91 21.46 -2.06
CA ARG A 18 2.89 20.81 -1.23
C ARG A 18 3.34 19.41 -0.79
N THR A 19 3.86 18.61 -1.71
CA THR A 19 4.34 17.26 -1.42
C THR A 19 5.52 17.27 -0.47
N LEU A 20 6.46 18.20 -0.65
CA LEU A 20 7.62 18.38 0.22
C LEU A 20 7.19 18.77 1.64
N VAL A 21 6.28 19.73 1.78
CA VAL A 21 5.75 20.14 3.09
C VAL A 21 5.08 18.96 3.80
N CYS A 22 4.22 18.21 3.10
CA CYS A 22 3.59 17.02 3.66
C CYS A 22 4.63 15.96 4.06
N PHE A 23 5.64 15.72 3.23
CA PHE A 23 6.71 14.77 3.52
C PHE A 23 7.49 15.16 4.77
N LEU A 24 7.92 16.41 4.89
CA LEU A 24 8.64 16.92 6.06
C LEU A 24 7.80 16.84 7.33
N LEU A 25 6.50 17.14 7.24
CA LEU A 25 5.60 17.02 8.37
C LEU A 25 5.48 15.55 8.83
N VAL A 26 5.38 14.60 7.89
CA VAL A 26 5.32 13.17 8.24
C VAL A 26 6.65 12.68 8.80
N VAL A 27 7.80 13.17 8.33
CA VAL A 27 9.12 12.86 8.92
C VAL A 27 9.18 13.30 10.39
N VAL A 28 8.67 14.50 10.70
CA VAL A 28 8.58 14.98 12.09
C VAL A 28 7.64 14.09 12.92
N LEU A 29 6.46 13.76 12.38
CA LEU A 29 5.50 12.88 13.07
C LEU A 29 6.09 11.48 13.32
N ASN A 30 6.81 10.91 12.37
CA ASN A 30 7.47 9.61 12.52
C ASN A 30 8.50 9.59 13.65
N PHE A 31 9.15 10.72 13.91
CA PHE A 31 10.06 10.85 15.05
C PHE A 31 9.32 10.81 16.39
N PHE A 32 8.18 11.49 16.49
CA PHE A 32 7.42 11.57 17.73
C PHE A 32 6.59 10.32 18.01
N LEU A 33 6.08 9.63 16.98
CA LEU A 33 5.14 8.53 17.12
C LEU A 33 5.60 7.42 18.08
N PRO A 34 6.83 6.88 17.98
CA PRO A 34 7.31 5.86 18.90
C PRO A 34 7.39 6.36 20.36
N ARG A 35 7.71 7.64 20.56
CA ARG A 35 7.85 8.28 21.87
C ARG A 35 6.52 8.51 22.60
N LEU A 36 5.39 8.39 21.89
CA LEU A 36 4.05 8.45 22.46
C LEU A 36 3.57 7.09 22.98
N LEU A 37 4.28 6.00 22.63
CA LEU A 37 3.93 4.67 23.12
C LEU A 37 4.27 4.54 24.60
N PRO A 38 3.43 3.90 25.41
CA PRO A 38 3.72 3.63 26.80
C PRO A 38 4.79 2.54 26.92
N GLY A 39 5.70 2.70 27.88
CA GLY A 39 6.74 1.72 28.18
C GLY A 39 8.15 2.30 28.15
N ASP A 40 9.10 1.52 28.64
CA ASP A 40 10.51 1.87 28.64
C ASP A 40 11.27 1.10 27.55
N PRO A 41 11.86 1.80 26.54
CA PRO A 41 12.59 1.17 25.45
C PRO A 41 13.78 0.31 25.93
N VAL A 42 14.45 0.69 27.03
CA VAL A 42 15.60 -0.04 27.56
C VAL A 42 15.15 -1.37 28.15
N ALA A 43 14.07 -1.38 28.94
CA ALA A 43 13.49 -2.59 29.50
C ALA A 43 13.04 -3.57 28.42
N TYR A 44 12.38 -3.07 27.35
CA TYR A 44 11.95 -3.92 26.22
C TYR A 44 13.12 -4.45 25.38
N LEU A 45 14.19 -3.67 25.24
CA LEU A 45 15.39 -4.08 24.52
C LEU A 45 16.10 -5.24 25.23
N THR A 46 16.29 -5.10 26.54
CA THR A 46 17.06 -6.03 27.35
C THR A 46 16.24 -7.22 27.87
N GLY A 47 14.93 -7.05 28.02
CA GLY A 47 14.02 -7.99 28.66
C GLY A 47 14.10 -7.94 30.22
N PHE A 48 14.86 -6.98 30.79
CA PHE A 48 14.97 -6.74 32.21
C PHE A 48 14.27 -5.44 32.57
N SER A 49 13.70 -5.36 33.78
CA SER A 49 13.23 -4.08 34.32
C SER A 49 14.42 -3.20 34.70
N GLU A 50 14.27 -1.89 34.80
CA GLU A 50 15.32 -0.99 35.29
C GLU A 50 15.84 -1.41 36.69
N GLN A 51 14.98 -2.04 37.49
CA GLN A 51 15.31 -2.51 38.83
C GLN A 51 16.26 -3.73 38.83
N ASP A 52 16.27 -4.49 37.72
CA ASP A 52 17.11 -5.69 37.56
C ASP A 52 18.48 -5.39 36.91
N MET A 53 18.67 -4.14 36.46
CA MET A 53 19.89 -3.70 35.79
C MET A 53 20.75 -2.83 36.69
N THR A 54 22.06 -2.89 36.48
CA THR A 54 22.97 -1.95 37.13
C THR A 54 22.84 -0.55 36.52
N PRO A 55 23.04 0.53 37.28
CA PRO A 55 22.98 1.90 36.72
C PRO A 55 23.91 2.11 35.53
N ALA A 56 25.04 1.40 35.48
CA ALA A 56 25.99 1.46 34.36
C ALA A 56 25.41 0.81 33.08
N GLN A 57 24.63 -0.27 33.20
CA GLN A 57 23.96 -0.92 32.07
C GLN A 57 22.85 -0.03 31.52
N VAL A 58 22.00 0.55 32.38
CA VAL A 58 20.97 1.47 31.99
C VAL A 58 21.56 2.65 31.20
N ALA A 59 22.59 3.30 31.80
CA ALA A 59 23.26 4.43 31.14
C ALA A 59 23.90 4.06 29.80
N PHE A 60 24.42 2.85 29.64
CA PHE A 60 24.97 2.36 28.38
C PHE A 60 23.89 2.26 27.29
N TYR A 61 22.73 1.65 27.61
CA TYR A 61 21.63 1.52 26.63
C TYR A 61 20.94 2.86 26.32
N GLU A 62 20.76 3.72 27.33
CA GLU A 62 20.25 5.07 27.14
C GLU A 62 21.15 5.91 26.20
N ASP A 63 22.47 5.81 26.37
CA ASP A 63 23.41 6.51 25.48
C ASP A 63 23.43 5.89 24.08
N ALA A 64 23.39 4.57 23.98
CA ALA A 64 23.31 3.85 22.69
C ALA A 64 22.04 4.21 21.90
N LEU A 65 20.91 4.38 22.58
CA LEU A 65 19.63 4.80 21.99
C LEU A 65 19.48 6.32 21.96
N HIS A 66 20.47 7.08 22.46
CA HIS A 66 20.46 8.54 22.58
C HIS A 66 19.31 9.10 23.45
N LEU A 67 18.71 8.28 24.32
CA LEU A 67 17.57 8.66 25.15
C LEU A 67 17.93 9.68 26.24
N ASN A 68 19.20 9.71 26.66
CA ASN A 68 19.74 10.67 27.62
C ASN A 68 20.00 12.08 27.03
N LYS A 69 19.81 12.25 25.72
CA LYS A 69 19.98 13.56 25.05
C LYS A 69 18.65 14.31 24.95
N SER A 70 18.71 15.64 24.75
CA SER A 70 17.51 16.43 24.52
C SER A 70 16.81 16.03 23.21
N LEU A 71 15.47 16.19 23.12
CA LEU A 71 14.68 15.85 21.93
C LEU A 71 15.21 16.45 20.63
N PRO A 72 15.66 17.71 20.56
CA PRO A 72 16.24 18.26 19.32
C PRO A 72 17.52 17.53 18.90
N VAL A 73 18.34 17.10 19.85
CA VAL A 73 19.57 16.33 19.56
C VAL A 73 19.21 14.94 19.06
N GLN A 74 18.25 14.25 19.69
CA GLN A 74 17.72 12.96 19.22
C GLN A 74 17.16 13.09 17.80
N PHE A 75 16.42 14.16 17.52
CA PHE A 75 15.91 14.42 16.18
C PHE A 75 17.04 14.62 15.15
N GLY A 76 18.13 15.29 15.55
CA GLY A 76 19.32 15.42 14.73
C GLY A 76 19.96 14.08 14.37
N TYR A 77 20.08 13.14 15.32
CA TYR A 77 20.55 11.77 15.07
C TYR A 77 19.61 11.01 14.14
N TYR A 78 18.30 11.14 14.34
CA TYR A 78 17.30 10.55 13.45
C TYR A 78 17.44 11.09 12.01
N LEU A 79 17.52 12.39 11.80
CA LEU A 79 17.71 12.96 10.46
C LEU A 79 19.02 12.50 9.82
N ARG A 80 20.09 12.41 10.61
CA ARG A 80 21.38 11.90 10.13
C ARG A 80 21.25 10.46 9.64
N SER A 81 20.60 9.58 10.40
CA SER A 81 20.38 8.18 10.00
C SER A 81 19.54 8.02 8.74
N LEU A 82 18.64 8.98 8.44
CA LEU A 82 17.90 9.02 7.18
C LEU A 82 18.83 9.41 6.01
N LEU A 83 19.75 10.37 6.22
CA LEU A 83 20.65 10.87 5.19
C LEU A 83 21.78 9.90 4.86
N ASP A 84 22.29 9.18 5.83
CA ASP A 84 23.36 8.16 5.64
C ASP A 84 22.80 6.81 5.10
N GLY A 85 21.47 6.69 5.03
CA GLY A 85 20.76 5.54 4.45
C GLY A 85 20.75 4.29 5.33
N THR A 86 21.27 4.33 6.55
CA THR A 86 21.20 3.21 7.50
C THR A 86 19.81 3.08 8.10
N LEU A 87 19.08 4.18 8.17
CA LEU A 87 17.78 4.32 8.85
C LEU A 87 17.86 4.05 10.36
N GLY A 88 19.07 4.04 10.92
CA GLY A 88 19.35 3.68 12.30
C GLY A 88 19.77 2.23 12.47
N TYR A 89 19.94 1.82 13.74
CA TYR A 89 20.35 0.49 14.13
C TYR A 89 19.37 -0.13 15.12
N SER A 90 18.90 -1.33 14.84
CA SER A 90 18.08 -2.12 15.75
C SER A 90 18.97 -2.92 16.68
N TYR A 91 19.06 -2.52 17.93
CA TYR A 91 19.81 -3.26 18.95
C TYR A 91 19.14 -4.59 19.30
N LYS A 92 17.81 -4.69 19.16
CA LYS A 92 17.08 -5.94 19.39
C LYS A 92 17.38 -7.00 18.34
N LYS A 93 17.57 -6.57 17.08
CA LYS A 93 17.85 -7.45 15.93
C LYS A 93 19.34 -7.53 15.60
N ASP A 94 20.16 -6.72 16.28
CA ASP A 94 21.61 -6.59 16.04
C ASP A 94 21.95 -6.34 14.55
N ALA A 95 21.22 -5.42 13.92
CA ALA A 95 21.37 -5.13 12.50
C ALA A 95 20.95 -3.70 12.13
N ALA A 96 21.50 -3.20 11.02
CA ALA A 96 21.05 -1.95 10.43
C ALA A 96 19.59 -2.07 9.98
N VAL A 97 18.77 -1.06 10.26
CA VAL A 97 17.34 -1.05 9.93
C VAL A 97 17.11 -1.18 8.43
N SER A 98 17.95 -0.54 7.61
CA SER A 98 17.88 -0.64 6.14
C SER A 98 18.05 -2.08 5.64
N ALA A 99 18.93 -2.88 6.26
CA ALA A 99 19.12 -4.29 5.90
C ALA A 99 17.88 -5.13 6.26
N LEU A 100 17.32 -4.94 7.46
CA LEU A 100 16.08 -5.62 7.89
C LEU A 100 14.91 -5.31 6.97
N ILE A 101 14.74 -4.04 6.60
CA ILE A 101 13.70 -3.61 5.67
C ILE A 101 13.94 -4.22 4.28
N GLY A 102 15.17 -4.17 3.77
CA GLY A 102 15.54 -4.73 2.48
C GLY A 102 15.22 -6.21 2.34
N GLU A 103 15.39 -6.99 3.42
CA GLU A 103 15.03 -8.40 3.45
C GLU A 103 13.51 -8.62 3.39
N LYS A 104 12.72 -7.80 4.08
CA LYS A 104 11.28 -8.04 4.31
C LYS A 104 10.36 -7.36 3.30
N ILE A 105 10.78 -6.24 2.70
CA ILE A 105 9.94 -5.47 1.76
C ILE A 105 9.50 -6.29 0.55
N GLY A 106 10.39 -7.15 0.03
CA GLY A 106 10.08 -8.03 -1.10
C GLY A 106 8.94 -9.00 -0.80
N TYR A 107 8.78 -9.46 0.43
CA TYR A 107 7.70 -10.36 0.82
C TYR A 107 6.35 -9.65 0.83
N THR A 108 6.28 -8.45 1.38
CA THR A 108 5.07 -7.61 1.32
C THR A 108 4.69 -7.27 -0.12
N LEU A 109 5.65 -6.89 -0.96
CA LEU A 109 5.36 -6.54 -2.36
C LEU A 109 4.86 -7.74 -3.18
N GLN A 110 5.33 -8.96 -2.91
CA GLN A 110 4.86 -10.17 -3.58
C GLN A 110 3.38 -10.48 -3.35
N ILE A 111 2.80 -10.05 -2.24
CA ILE A 111 1.36 -10.22 -1.96
C ILE A 111 0.54 -9.01 -2.37
N THR A 112 1.06 -7.80 -2.15
CA THR A 112 0.28 -6.57 -2.32
C THR A 112 0.21 -6.11 -3.77
N VAL A 113 1.31 -6.18 -4.52
CA VAL A 113 1.35 -5.73 -5.93
C VAL A 113 0.42 -6.58 -6.81
N PRO A 114 0.48 -7.93 -6.79
CA PRO A 114 -0.47 -8.74 -7.56
C PRO A 114 -1.92 -8.51 -7.14
N ALA A 115 -2.19 -8.35 -5.84
CA ALA A 115 -3.55 -8.09 -5.35
C ALA A 115 -4.11 -6.75 -5.85
N VAL A 116 -3.28 -5.69 -5.86
CA VAL A 116 -3.65 -4.38 -6.43
C VAL A 116 -3.94 -4.51 -7.92
N LEU A 117 -3.07 -5.16 -8.68
CA LEU A 117 -3.24 -5.32 -10.13
C LEU A 117 -4.46 -6.16 -10.50
N LEU A 118 -4.68 -7.29 -9.82
CA LEU A 118 -5.82 -8.17 -10.06
C LEU A 118 -7.14 -7.47 -9.72
N SER A 119 -7.25 -6.89 -8.52
CA SER A 119 -8.48 -6.20 -8.12
C SER A 119 -8.76 -4.96 -8.96
N ALA A 120 -7.71 -4.25 -9.42
CA ALA A 120 -7.84 -3.13 -10.35
C ALA A 120 -8.34 -3.60 -11.73
N GLY A 121 -7.72 -4.62 -12.32
CA GLY A 121 -8.10 -5.15 -13.62
C GLY A 121 -9.53 -5.72 -13.61
N ILE A 122 -9.86 -6.55 -12.62
CA ILE A 122 -11.20 -7.13 -12.47
C ILE A 122 -12.23 -6.01 -12.22
N GLY A 123 -11.96 -5.11 -11.27
CA GLY A 123 -12.85 -4.00 -10.93
C GLY A 123 -13.09 -3.06 -12.10
N LEU A 124 -12.06 -2.77 -12.90
CA LEU A 124 -12.16 -1.94 -14.11
C LEU A 124 -13.05 -2.60 -15.17
N LEU A 125 -12.72 -3.83 -15.55
CA LEU A 125 -13.44 -4.52 -16.63
C LEU A 125 -14.90 -4.83 -16.26
N TRP A 126 -15.12 -5.27 -15.04
CA TRP A 126 -16.44 -5.60 -14.53
C TRP A 126 -17.29 -4.34 -14.28
N GLY A 127 -16.71 -3.33 -13.61
CA GLY A 127 -17.37 -2.04 -13.35
C GLY A 127 -17.75 -1.30 -14.63
N LEU A 128 -16.88 -1.29 -15.66
CA LEU A 128 -17.19 -0.72 -16.97
C LEU A 128 -18.39 -1.39 -17.65
N ARG A 129 -18.45 -2.74 -17.59
CA ARG A 129 -19.56 -3.48 -18.21
C ARG A 129 -20.87 -3.21 -17.49
N CYS A 130 -20.89 -3.29 -16.17
CA CYS A 130 -22.09 -3.08 -15.37
C CYS A 130 -22.56 -1.62 -15.41
N GLY A 131 -21.64 -0.66 -15.29
CA GLY A 131 -21.97 0.76 -15.36
C GLY A 131 -22.49 1.21 -16.73
N TYR A 132 -21.97 0.64 -17.83
CA TYR A 132 -22.50 0.89 -19.17
C TYR A 132 -23.93 0.36 -19.36
N LYS A 133 -24.24 -0.82 -18.80
CA LYS A 133 -25.58 -1.42 -18.81
C LYS A 133 -26.22 -1.31 -17.42
N LYS A 134 -26.27 -0.07 -16.90
CA LYS A 134 -26.87 0.21 -15.57
C LYS A 134 -28.28 -0.37 -15.48
N ASP A 135 -28.69 -0.73 -14.27
CA ASP A 135 -29.98 -1.32 -13.92
C ASP A 135 -30.29 -2.69 -14.54
N SER A 136 -29.36 -3.27 -15.29
CA SER A 136 -29.46 -4.66 -15.73
C SER A 136 -29.44 -5.63 -14.55
N LEU A 137 -29.97 -6.84 -14.73
CA LEU A 137 -29.92 -7.89 -13.67
C LEU A 137 -28.49 -8.18 -13.23
N ALA A 138 -27.53 -8.24 -14.19
CA ALA A 138 -26.12 -8.43 -13.90
C ALA A 138 -25.53 -7.29 -13.05
N ASP A 139 -25.88 -6.04 -13.33
CA ASP A 139 -25.45 -4.88 -12.57
C ASP A 139 -25.99 -4.93 -11.12
N ARG A 140 -27.29 -5.18 -10.96
CA ARG A 140 -27.93 -5.25 -9.65
C ARG A 140 -27.35 -6.38 -8.78
N LEU A 141 -27.22 -7.60 -9.33
CA LEU A 141 -26.68 -8.74 -8.60
C LEU A 141 -25.21 -8.53 -8.24
N SER A 142 -24.39 -8.05 -9.18
CA SER A 142 -22.97 -7.78 -8.94
C SER A 142 -22.78 -6.69 -7.87
N THR A 143 -23.53 -5.59 -7.99
CA THR A 143 -23.43 -4.48 -7.02
C THR A 143 -23.87 -4.93 -5.64
N THR A 144 -24.99 -5.67 -5.51
CA THR A 144 -25.44 -6.19 -4.21
C THR A 144 -24.42 -7.16 -3.60
N ALA A 145 -23.92 -8.11 -4.39
CA ALA A 145 -22.93 -9.08 -3.90
C ALA A 145 -21.64 -8.41 -3.43
N LEU A 146 -21.15 -7.41 -4.17
CA LEU A 146 -19.93 -6.71 -3.82
C LEU A 146 -20.13 -5.74 -2.65
N ILE A 147 -21.32 -5.14 -2.47
CA ILE A 147 -21.65 -4.37 -1.25
C ILE A 147 -21.63 -5.28 -0.03
N ILE A 148 -22.22 -6.48 -0.11
CA ILE A 148 -22.17 -7.47 0.97
C ILE A 148 -20.72 -7.87 1.27
N LEU A 149 -19.92 -8.14 0.24
CA LEU A 149 -18.50 -8.49 0.41
C LEU A 149 -17.70 -7.34 1.06
N ASN A 150 -18.02 -6.08 0.72
CA ASN A 150 -17.37 -4.91 1.31
C ASN A 150 -17.63 -4.73 2.82
N ALA A 151 -18.72 -5.30 3.32
CA ALA A 151 -19.03 -5.28 4.74
C ALA A 151 -18.25 -6.34 5.55
N VAL A 152 -17.63 -7.31 4.86
CA VAL A 152 -16.86 -8.37 5.52
C VAL A 152 -15.44 -7.88 5.81
N PRO A 153 -14.98 -7.90 7.08
CA PRO A 153 -13.60 -7.58 7.41
C PRO A 153 -12.60 -8.45 6.66
N THR A 154 -11.52 -7.84 6.17
CA THR A 154 -10.51 -8.51 5.33
C THR A 154 -9.96 -9.80 5.98
N PHE A 155 -9.75 -9.79 7.30
CA PHE A 155 -9.22 -10.95 8.01
C PHE A 155 -10.21 -12.15 8.00
N LEU A 156 -11.52 -11.88 8.04
CA LEU A 156 -12.53 -12.94 7.95
C LEU A 156 -12.56 -13.55 6.54
N ILE A 157 -12.35 -12.77 5.49
CA ILE A 157 -12.19 -13.30 4.12
C ILE A 157 -11.00 -14.26 4.09
N GLY A 158 -9.84 -13.84 4.65
CA GLY A 158 -8.62 -14.66 4.71
C GLY A 158 -8.82 -15.96 5.47
N LEU A 159 -9.41 -15.89 6.67
CA LEU A 159 -9.72 -17.07 7.47
C LEU A 159 -10.71 -17.99 6.78
N GLY A 160 -11.76 -17.45 6.16
CA GLY A 160 -12.74 -18.24 5.40
C GLY A 160 -12.10 -19.01 4.24
N LEU A 161 -11.25 -18.32 3.45
CA LEU A 161 -10.50 -18.97 2.36
C LEU A 161 -9.55 -20.06 2.90
N MET A 162 -8.86 -19.78 4.01
CA MET A 162 -7.96 -20.75 4.64
C MET A 162 -8.72 -22.01 5.10
N ILE A 163 -9.88 -21.84 5.75
CA ILE A 163 -10.72 -22.97 6.17
C ILE A 163 -11.11 -23.82 4.97
N VAL A 164 -11.62 -23.19 3.91
CA VAL A 164 -12.11 -23.91 2.73
C VAL A 164 -10.98 -24.59 1.96
N PHE A 165 -9.90 -23.87 1.65
CA PHE A 165 -8.87 -24.36 0.73
C PHE A 165 -7.75 -25.16 1.41
N CYS A 166 -7.43 -24.84 2.68
CA CYS A 166 -6.33 -25.52 3.38
C CYS A 166 -6.83 -26.64 4.30
N PHE A 167 -7.85 -26.37 5.11
CA PHE A 167 -8.27 -27.34 6.13
C PHE A 167 -9.33 -28.35 5.62
N GLN A 168 -10.37 -27.88 4.90
CA GLN A 168 -11.40 -28.77 4.40
C GLN A 168 -10.94 -29.56 3.17
N ASN A 169 -10.38 -28.88 2.18
CA ASN A 169 -10.03 -29.49 0.90
C ASN A 169 -8.54 -29.82 0.75
N ARG A 170 -7.66 -29.32 1.61
CA ARG A 170 -6.20 -29.55 1.58
C ARG A 170 -5.55 -29.28 0.21
N LEU A 171 -6.06 -28.25 -0.50
CA LEU A 171 -5.61 -27.91 -1.85
C LEU A 171 -4.42 -26.97 -1.86
N LEU A 172 -4.30 -26.10 -0.85
CA LEU A 172 -3.30 -25.03 -0.79
C LEU A 172 -2.58 -25.05 0.55
N PRO A 173 -1.32 -24.61 0.58
CA PRO A 173 -0.57 -24.40 1.81
C PRO A 173 -1.15 -23.23 2.62
N TYR A 174 -1.03 -23.29 3.94
CA TYR A 174 -1.65 -22.29 4.83
C TYR A 174 -0.68 -21.34 5.48
N THR A 175 0.64 -21.60 5.46
CA THR A 175 1.63 -20.77 6.14
C THR A 175 2.89 -20.53 5.33
N GLY A 176 3.50 -19.37 5.54
CA GLY A 176 4.79 -19.01 4.96
C GLY A 176 4.73 -18.70 3.48
N LEU A 177 5.89 -18.57 2.89
CA LEU A 177 6.07 -18.24 1.48
C LEU A 177 6.54 -19.41 0.63
N ASN A 178 7.05 -20.46 1.26
CA ASN A 178 7.47 -21.71 0.64
C ASN A 178 7.42 -22.85 1.66
N SER A 179 7.25 -24.08 1.16
CA SER A 179 7.39 -25.31 1.93
C SER A 179 8.85 -25.51 2.38
N PRO A 180 9.10 -26.15 3.53
CA PRO A 180 10.47 -26.44 4.00
C PRO A 180 11.30 -27.27 3.02
N GLU A 181 10.65 -28.12 2.23
CA GLU A 181 11.27 -29.02 1.26
C GLU A 181 11.61 -28.32 -0.08
N ALA A 182 11.15 -27.09 -0.29
CA ALA A 182 11.33 -26.36 -1.54
C ALA A 182 12.81 -25.92 -1.75
N VAL A 183 13.45 -26.51 -2.75
CA VAL A 183 14.87 -26.22 -3.06
C VAL A 183 14.99 -24.95 -3.89
N ARG A 184 15.68 -23.93 -3.38
CA ARG A 184 15.91 -22.66 -4.08
C ARG A 184 16.61 -22.88 -5.43
N GLY A 185 16.19 -22.11 -6.44
CA GLY A 185 16.76 -22.18 -7.80
C GLY A 185 16.11 -23.22 -8.70
N THR A 186 15.13 -23.97 -8.24
CA THR A 186 14.36 -24.93 -9.05
C THR A 186 13.01 -24.35 -9.49
N VAL A 187 12.46 -24.88 -10.59
CA VAL A 187 11.09 -24.55 -11.04
C VAL A 187 10.06 -24.91 -9.97
N GLY A 188 10.28 -26.03 -9.24
CA GLY A 188 9.47 -26.46 -8.13
C GLY A 188 9.37 -25.41 -7.01
N TYR A 189 10.47 -24.73 -6.71
CA TYR A 189 10.49 -23.64 -5.73
C TYR A 189 9.59 -22.47 -6.15
N VAL A 190 9.64 -22.08 -7.44
CA VAL A 190 8.79 -20.99 -7.95
C VAL A 190 7.33 -21.39 -7.93
N TRP A 191 6.99 -22.62 -8.31
CA TRP A 191 5.64 -23.12 -8.29
C TRP A 191 5.08 -23.19 -6.86
N ASP A 192 5.85 -23.73 -5.93
CA ASP A 192 5.51 -23.78 -4.51
C ASP A 192 5.25 -22.36 -3.95
N ARG A 193 6.09 -21.40 -4.30
CA ARG A 193 5.90 -19.98 -3.96
C ARG A 193 4.57 -19.44 -4.49
N VAL A 194 4.21 -19.73 -5.73
CA VAL A 194 2.94 -19.30 -6.32
C VAL A 194 1.76 -19.88 -5.55
N LEU A 195 1.80 -21.15 -5.18
CA LEU A 195 0.74 -21.79 -4.39
C LEU A 195 0.56 -21.13 -3.01
N HIS A 196 1.65 -20.79 -2.33
CA HIS A 196 1.62 -20.06 -1.04
C HIS A 196 1.08 -18.63 -1.18
N LEU A 197 1.28 -17.99 -2.32
CA LEU A 197 0.80 -16.62 -2.57
C LEU A 197 -0.68 -16.56 -2.98
N LEU A 198 -1.29 -17.66 -3.47
CA LEU A 198 -2.66 -17.63 -3.99
C LEU A 198 -3.68 -17.12 -2.96
N LEU A 199 -3.63 -17.63 -1.73
CA LEU A 199 -4.60 -17.25 -0.70
C LEU A 199 -4.38 -15.83 -0.16
N PRO A 200 -3.16 -15.40 0.21
CA PRO A 200 -2.90 -14.01 0.62
C PRO A 200 -3.29 -13.00 -0.46
N VAL A 201 -2.86 -13.24 -1.71
CA VAL A 201 -3.19 -12.37 -2.86
C VAL A 201 -4.69 -12.39 -3.14
N GLY A 202 -5.33 -13.57 -3.14
CA GLY A 202 -6.77 -13.72 -3.31
C GLY A 202 -7.57 -12.96 -2.25
N THR A 203 -7.16 -13.06 -0.99
CA THR A 203 -7.79 -12.36 0.14
C THR A 203 -7.74 -10.83 -0.06
N LEU A 204 -6.56 -10.28 -0.33
CA LEU A 204 -6.40 -8.84 -0.57
C LEU A 204 -7.13 -8.39 -1.83
N THR A 205 -7.15 -9.24 -2.88
CA THR A 205 -7.90 -8.97 -4.12
C THR A 205 -9.39 -8.87 -3.83
N LEU A 206 -9.98 -9.85 -3.15
CA LEU A 206 -11.40 -9.88 -2.82
C LEU A 206 -11.80 -8.73 -1.90
N ALA A 207 -10.98 -8.41 -0.91
CA ALA A 207 -11.23 -7.28 -0.01
C ALA A 207 -11.21 -5.92 -0.72
N ALA A 208 -10.35 -5.74 -1.71
CA ALA A 208 -10.20 -4.50 -2.43
C ALA A 208 -11.11 -4.35 -3.66
N LEU A 209 -11.62 -5.46 -4.19
CA LEU A 209 -12.45 -5.50 -5.41
C LEU A 209 -13.73 -4.67 -5.32
N PRO A 210 -14.52 -4.70 -4.21
CA PRO A 210 -15.77 -3.96 -4.11
C PRO A 210 -15.59 -2.45 -4.35
N SER A 211 -14.64 -1.82 -3.66
CA SER A 211 -14.40 -0.38 -3.76
C SER A 211 -13.98 0.03 -5.17
N ARG A 212 -13.17 -0.78 -5.84
CA ARG A 212 -12.71 -0.54 -7.21
C ARG A 212 -13.84 -0.70 -8.24
N TYR A 213 -14.60 -1.78 -8.09
CA TYR A 213 -15.78 -2.01 -8.92
C TYR A 213 -16.80 -0.88 -8.77
N LEU A 214 -17.16 -0.52 -7.55
CA LEU A 214 -18.18 0.51 -7.28
C LEU A 214 -17.75 1.88 -7.82
N LEU A 215 -16.49 2.26 -7.67
CA LEU A 215 -15.97 3.49 -8.25
C LEU A 215 -16.15 3.50 -9.76
N VAL A 216 -15.62 2.48 -10.44
CA VAL A 216 -15.66 2.39 -11.90
C VAL A 216 -17.10 2.28 -12.41
N ARG A 217 -17.92 1.44 -11.78
CA ARG A 217 -19.35 1.26 -12.13
C ARG A 217 -20.12 2.57 -12.01
N ASN A 218 -19.98 3.30 -10.92
CA ASN A 218 -20.72 4.55 -10.70
C ASN A 218 -20.30 5.63 -11.70
N MET A 219 -19.00 5.75 -11.98
CA MET A 219 -18.50 6.69 -12.96
C MET A 219 -18.93 6.32 -14.39
N ALA A 220 -18.87 5.03 -14.74
CA ALA A 220 -19.32 4.56 -16.05
C ALA A 220 -20.84 4.75 -16.21
N ALA A 221 -21.64 4.50 -15.16
CA ALA A 221 -23.07 4.75 -15.17
C ALA A 221 -23.40 6.24 -15.40
N SER A 222 -22.73 7.13 -14.68
CA SER A 222 -22.89 8.58 -14.86
C SER A 222 -22.47 9.05 -16.26
N ALA A 223 -21.31 8.58 -16.73
CA ALA A 223 -20.81 8.93 -18.06
C ALA A 223 -21.69 8.38 -19.21
N SER A 224 -22.37 7.25 -19.00
CA SER A 224 -23.23 6.62 -20.01
C SER A 224 -24.43 7.47 -20.41
N ASP A 225 -24.85 8.44 -19.58
CA ASP A 225 -25.90 9.42 -19.88
C ASP A 225 -25.36 10.67 -20.61
N GLY A 226 -24.05 10.74 -20.82
CA GLY A 226 -23.39 11.86 -21.47
C GLY A 226 -23.73 11.97 -22.97
N LYS A 227 -23.73 13.22 -23.47
CA LYS A 227 -24.01 13.50 -24.89
C LYS A 227 -23.06 12.76 -25.82
N ASP A 228 -21.81 12.64 -25.46
CA ASP A 228 -20.77 11.95 -26.25
C ASP A 228 -21.12 10.48 -26.49
N ILE A 229 -21.62 9.80 -25.44
CA ILE A 229 -22.08 8.40 -25.54
C ILE A 229 -23.37 8.30 -26.38
N LEU A 230 -24.29 9.24 -26.18
CA LEU A 230 -25.49 9.29 -26.96
C LEU A 230 -25.20 9.43 -28.48
N TYR A 231 -24.33 10.37 -28.86
CA TYR A 231 -23.90 10.53 -30.25
C TYR A 231 -23.17 9.31 -30.80
N ALA A 232 -22.32 8.67 -29.96
CA ALA A 232 -21.64 7.44 -30.37
C ALA A 232 -22.64 6.29 -30.68
N LYS A 233 -23.69 6.15 -29.86
CA LYS A 233 -24.80 5.20 -30.10
C LYS A 233 -25.60 5.53 -31.36
N GLN A 234 -25.94 6.81 -31.58
CA GLN A 234 -26.66 7.26 -32.80
C GLN A 234 -25.85 7.01 -34.06
N ARG A 235 -24.52 7.04 -33.98
CA ARG A 235 -23.63 6.68 -35.09
C ARG A 235 -23.51 5.16 -35.32
N GLY A 236 -24.21 4.34 -34.53
CA GLY A 236 -24.19 2.89 -34.68
C GLY A 236 -22.86 2.23 -34.22
N LEU A 237 -22.06 2.90 -33.40
CA LEU A 237 -20.82 2.31 -32.90
C LEU A 237 -21.11 1.12 -31.99
N PRO A 238 -20.34 0.01 -32.11
CA PRO A 238 -20.52 -1.16 -31.25
C PRO A 238 -20.21 -0.86 -29.79
N ASP A 239 -20.93 -1.49 -28.85
CA ASP A 239 -20.80 -1.30 -27.42
C ASP A 239 -19.34 -1.42 -26.92
N GLY A 240 -18.54 -2.31 -27.54
CA GLY A 240 -17.13 -2.51 -27.20
C GLY A 240 -16.28 -1.26 -27.44
N VAL A 241 -16.50 -0.60 -28.59
CA VAL A 241 -15.83 0.65 -28.97
C VAL A 241 -16.26 1.79 -28.03
N ILE A 242 -17.57 1.90 -27.77
CA ILE A 242 -18.08 2.92 -26.84
C ILE A 242 -17.45 2.80 -25.46
N ARG A 243 -17.37 1.58 -24.92
CA ARG A 243 -16.74 1.35 -23.60
C ARG A 243 -15.26 1.66 -23.59
N ARG A 244 -14.52 1.24 -24.63
CA ARG A 244 -13.05 1.41 -24.68
C ARG A 244 -12.65 2.86 -24.97
N ASP A 245 -13.27 3.49 -25.97
CA ASP A 245 -12.76 4.74 -26.53
C ASP A 245 -13.45 5.99 -25.93
N TYR A 246 -14.64 5.82 -25.34
CA TYR A 246 -15.40 6.90 -24.72
C TYR A 246 -15.46 6.77 -23.19
N LEU A 247 -16.02 5.66 -22.67
CA LEU A 247 -16.18 5.50 -21.21
C LEU A 247 -14.87 5.36 -20.48
N LEU A 248 -13.99 4.48 -20.92
CA LEU A 248 -12.70 4.28 -20.26
C LEU A 248 -11.90 5.58 -20.19
N ARG A 249 -11.94 6.37 -21.27
CA ARG A 249 -11.23 7.65 -21.31
C ARG A 249 -11.75 8.66 -20.28
N SER A 250 -13.05 8.65 -19.98
CA SER A 250 -13.65 9.56 -18.98
C SER A 250 -13.34 9.18 -17.53
N ILE A 251 -13.03 7.91 -17.27
CA ILE A 251 -12.81 7.40 -15.91
C ILE A 251 -11.34 7.06 -15.59
N VAL A 252 -10.46 7.07 -16.60
CA VAL A 252 -9.05 6.65 -16.41
C VAL A 252 -8.33 7.48 -15.37
N GLN A 253 -8.56 8.79 -15.31
CA GLN A 253 -7.88 9.69 -14.39
C GLN A 253 -8.22 9.39 -12.91
N PRO A 254 -9.50 9.41 -12.47
CA PRO A 254 -9.84 9.08 -11.09
C PRO A 254 -9.53 7.61 -10.75
N PHE A 255 -9.56 6.71 -11.73
CA PHE A 255 -9.13 5.33 -11.53
C PHE A 255 -7.63 5.23 -11.24
N LEU A 256 -6.77 5.96 -11.96
CA LEU A 256 -5.34 6.02 -11.68
C LEU A 256 -5.04 6.65 -10.31
N THR A 257 -5.76 7.71 -9.93
CA THR A 257 -5.63 8.31 -8.60
C THR A 257 -5.94 7.30 -7.49
N MET A 258 -7.01 6.52 -7.65
CA MET A 258 -7.34 5.43 -6.73
C MET A 258 -6.24 4.35 -6.68
N LEU A 259 -5.63 4.00 -7.82
CA LEU A 259 -4.52 3.04 -7.85
C LEU A 259 -3.29 3.57 -7.11
N GLY A 260 -2.92 4.83 -7.31
CA GLY A 260 -1.81 5.45 -6.60
C GLY A 260 -2.01 5.44 -5.08
N MET A 261 -3.23 5.77 -4.61
CA MET A 261 -3.59 5.64 -3.20
C MET A 261 -3.50 4.18 -2.71
N SER A 262 -3.88 3.20 -3.55
CA SER A 262 -3.81 1.78 -3.20
C SER A 262 -2.37 1.28 -3.02
N VAL A 263 -1.44 1.74 -3.85
CA VAL A 263 0.00 1.42 -3.70
C VAL A 263 0.54 1.99 -2.40
N SER A 264 0.10 3.19 -2.03
CA SER A 264 0.47 3.83 -0.75
C SER A 264 0.07 2.98 0.46
N LEU A 265 -1.06 2.28 0.39
CA LEU A 265 -1.57 1.43 1.46
C LEU A 265 -0.99 0.01 1.45
N CYS A 266 -0.17 -0.36 0.46
CA CYS A 266 0.37 -1.72 0.32
C CYS A 266 1.13 -2.20 1.56
N VAL A 267 1.91 -1.33 2.20
CA VAL A 267 2.73 -1.72 3.36
C VAL A 267 1.89 -1.76 4.65
N GLY A 268 1.02 -0.77 4.89
CA GLY A 268 0.20 -0.72 6.11
C GLY A 268 -1.00 -1.67 6.09
N GLY A 269 -1.59 -1.90 4.91
CA GLY A 269 -2.82 -2.70 4.75
C GLY A 269 -2.60 -4.22 4.78
N SER A 270 -1.37 -4.70 4.66
CA SER A 270 -1.06 -6.14 4.61
C SER A 270 -0.76 -6.78 5.97
N VAL A 271 -0.57 -5.98 7.05
CA VAL A 271 -0.12 -6.46 8.38
C VAL A 271 -0.93 -7.66 8.88
N VAL A 272 -2.26 -7.55 8.84
CA VAL A 272 -3.15 -8.62 9.35
C VAL A 272 -3.04 -9.87 8.47
N ILE A 273 -2.95 -9.70 7.16
CA ILE A 273 -2.84 -10.81 6.20
C ILE A 273 -1.49 -11.47 6.31
N GLU A 274 -0.41 -10.71 6.46
CA GLU A 274 0.93 -11.26 6.74
C GLU A 274 0.95 -12.13 8.00
N LYS A 275 0.23 -11.71 9.05
CA LYS A 275 0.11 -12.51 10.29
C LYS A 275 -0.70 -13.78 10.11
N ILE A 276 -1.88 -13.69 9.46
CA ILE A 276 -2.75 -14.86 9.23
C ILE A 276 -2.02 -15.96 8.44
N PHE A 277 -1.32 -15.56 7.38
CA PHE A 277 -0.59 -16.49 6.52
C PHE A 277 0.88 -16.70 6.93
N SER A 278 1.29 -16.18 8.10
CA SER A 278 2.67 -16.29 8.65
C SER A 278 3.74 -15.83 7.66
N ILE A 279 3.46 -14.74 6.93
CA ILE A 279 4.40 -14.09 6.02
C ILE A 279 5.19 -13.05 6.80
N GLY A 280 6.50 -13.27 6.93
CA GLY A 280 7.37 -12.36 7.66
C GLY A 280 7.75 -11.11 6.85
N GLY A 281 6.77 -10.31 6.41
CA GLY A 281 6.97 -9.09 5.64
C GLY A 281 7.15 -7.84 6.50
N MET A 282 7.02 -6.66 5.87
CA MET A 282 7.15 -5.33 6.51
C MET A 282 6.12 -5.09 7.60
N GLY A 283 4.88 -5.56 7.40
CA GLY A 283 3.80 -5.41 8.39
C GLY A 283 4.07 -6.21 9.66
N SER A 284 4.57 -7.43 9.50
CA SER A 284 4.99 -8.28 10.62
C SER A 284 6.19 -7.67 11.35
N LEU A 285 7.17 -7.13 10.61
CA LEU A 285 8.34 -6.46 11.17
C LEU A 285 7.95 -5.20 11.96
N LEU A 286 7.03 -4.38 11.43
CA LEU A 286 6.51 -3.20 12.14
C LEU A 286 5.80 -3.60 13.44
N THR A 287 4.99 -4.64 13.39
CA THR A 287 4.28 -5.10 14.59
C THR A 287 5.28 -5.57 15.68
N GLU A 288 6.30 -6.29 15.28
CA GLU A 288 7.35 -6.72 16.20
C GLU A 288 8.08 -5.52 16.81
N ALA A 289 8.46 -4.53 15.96
CA ALA A 289 9.10 -3.30 16.41
C ALA A 289 8.26 -2.53 17.44
N VAL A 290 6.94 -2.48 17.23
CA VAL A 290 5.99 -1.84 18.17
C VAL A 290 5.96 -2.59 19.51
N TYR A 291 5.86 -3.91 19.50
CA TYR A 291 5.81 -4.71 20.72
C TYR A 291 7.13 -4.69 21.51
N THR A 292 8.25 -4.47 20.82
CA THR A 292 9.58 -4.42 21.46
C THR A 292 10.09 -2.99 21.69
N LEU A 293 9.29 -1.97 21.43
CA LEU A 293 9.65 -0.55 21.50
C LEU A 293 10.97 -0.22 20.79
N ASP A 294 11.26 -0.91 19.67
CA ASP A 294 12.44 -0.66 18.86
C ASP A 294 12.23 0.63 18.03
N TYR A 295 12.55 1.77 18.63
CA TYR A 295 12.31 3.09 18.03
C TYR A 295 12.98 3.27 16.66
N PRO A 296 14.28 2.93 16.49
CA PRO A 296 14.92 3.05 15.19
C PRO A 296 14.22 2.21 14.11
N LEU A 297 13.85 0.96 14.45
CA LEU A 297 13.17 0.07 13.51
C LEU A 297 11.78 0.58 13.14
N MET A 298 10.98 1.03 14.11
CA MET A 298 9.69 1.66 13.83
C MET A 298 9.82 2.88 12.93
N GLN A 299 10.74 3.79 13.26
CA GLN A 299 10.96 5.02 12.50
C GLN A 299 11.41 4.74 11.07
N GLY A 300 12.33 3.78 10.89
CA GLY A 300 12.81 3.38 9.56
C GLY A 300 11.71 2.77 8.69
N ILE A 301 10.87 1.87 9.24
CA ILE A 301 9.74 1.27 8.51
C ILE A 301 8.72 2.34 8.12
N LEU A 302 8.35 3.22 9.04
CA LEU A 302 7.39 4.31 8.78
C LEU A 302 7.95 5.31 7.75
N PHE A 303 9.25 5.60 7.80
CA PHE A 303 9.90 6.46 6.81
C PHE A 303 9.88 5.84 5.41
N VAL A 304 10.27 4.58 5.26
CA VAL A 304 10.23 3.88 3.95
C VAL A 304 8.80 3.79 3.42
N THR A 305 7.83 3.49 4.28
CA THR A 305 6.42 3.49 3.91
C THR A 305 5.96 4.86 3.40
N THR A 306 6.38 5.93 4.08
CA THR A 306 6.11 7.32 3.68
C THR A 306 6.75 7.64 2.32
N CYS A 307 8.00 7.23 2.09
CA CYS A 307 8.67 7.41 0.80
C CYS A 307 7.90 6.70 -0.33
N ILE A 308 7.49 5.45 -0.13
CA ILE A 308 6.69 4.70 -1.11
C ILE A 308 5.37 5.41 -1.39
N MET A 309 4.69 5.92 -0.35
CA MET A 309 3.45 6.67 -0.48
C MET A 309 3.64 7.94 -1.31
N VAL A 310 4.63 8.76 -0.97
CA VAL A 310 4.92 10.01 -1.66
C VAL A 310 5.29 9.78 -3.12
N LEU A 311 6.16 8.80 -3.39
CA LEU A 311 6.54 8.42 -4.76
C LEU A 311 5.35 7.91 -5.57
N SER A 312 4.46 7.12 -4.96
CA SER A 312 3.24 6.62 -5.62
C SER A 312 2.28 7.74 -6.00
N ILE A 313 2.09 8.73 -5.12
CA ILE A 313 1.25 9.90 -5.40
C ILE A 313 1.86 10.74 -6.52
N LEU A 314 3.16 11.07 -6.44
CA LEU A 314 3.85 11.83 -7.48
C LEU A 314 3.80 11.13 -8.85
N LEU A 315 4.03 9.81 -8.87
CA LEU A 315 3.94 9.02 -10.10
C LEU A 315 2.52 9.05 -10.68
N THR A 316 1.51 8.92 -9.83
CA THR A 316 0.11 8.97 -10.24
C THR A 316 -0.27 10.33 -10.81
N ASP A 317 0.12 11.42 -10.13
CA ASP A 317 -0.13 12.78 -10.60
C ASP A 317 0.57 13.03 -11.95
N PHE A 318 1.79 12.54 -12.11
CA PHE A 318 2.52 12.60 -13.38
C PHE A 318 1.81 11.82 -14.50
N LEU A 319 1.36 10.59 -14.23
CA LEU A 319 0.60 9.78 -15.18
C LEU A 319 -0.74 10.44 -15.55
N CYS A 320 -1.45 11.01 -14.58
CA CYS A 320 -2.69 11.76 -14.83
C CYS A 320 -2.45 12.97 -15.75
N LEU A 321 -1.37 13.70 -15.56
CA LEU A 321 -1.01 14.82 -16.44
C LEU A 321 -0.66 14.40 -17.88
N LEU A 322 -0.05 13.22 -18.05
CA LEU A 322 0.25 12.68 -19.38
C LEU A 322 -1.01 12.27 -20.12
N LEU A 323 -2.02 11.75 -19.40
CA LEU A 323 -3.24 11.19 -19.99
C LEU A 323 -4.38 12.19 -20.14
N ASP A 324 -4.33 13.36 -19.49
CA ASP A 324 -5.39 14.38 -19.56
C ASP A 324 -5.13 15.45 -20.62
N PRO A 325 -5.79 15.34 -21.81
CA PRO A 325 -5.67 16.35 -22.85
C PRO A 325 -6.42 17.66 -22.52
N LYS A 326 -7.41 17.65 -21.59
CA LYS A 326 -8.17 18.85 -21.20
C LYS A 326 -7.35 19.78 -20.33
N ARG A 327 -6.61 19.28 -19.37
CA ARG A 327 -5.63 20.08 -18.61
C ARG A 327 -4.52 20.66 -19.49
N ARG A 328 -4.26 20.04 -20.65
CA ARG A 328 -3.42 20.67 -21.70
C ARG A 328 -4.08 21.90 -22.35
N LEU A 329 -5.39 22.00 -22.31
CA LEU A 329 -6.16 23.11 -22.94
C LEU A 329 -6.49 24.22 -21.93
N GLU A 330 -6.81 23.90 -20.67
CA GLU A 330 -7.05 24.89 -19.60
C GLU A 330 -5.78 25.64 -19.17
N SER A 331 -4.61 25.07 -19.43
CA SER A 331 -3.35 25.83 -19.39
C SER A 331 -3.21 26.76 -20.63
N ARG A 332 -4.23 26.88 -21.49
CA ARG A 332 -4.28 27.75 -22.69
C ARG A 332 -5.15 29.00 -22.49
N THR A 333 -5.92 29.08 -21.43
CA THR A 333 -6.68 30.27 -21.00
C THR A 333 -6.04 30.87 -19.74
#